data_d60e98d98063d7e78e709b7dca0e5bbf
#
_entry.id   d60e98d98063d7e78e709b7dca0e5bbf
#
_cell.length_a   1.000
_cell.length_b   1.000
_cell.length_c   1.000
_cell.angle_alpha   90.00
_cell.angle_beta   90.00
_cell.angle_gamma   90.00
#
_symmetry.space_group_name_H-M   'P 1'
#
loop_
_entity.id
_entity.type
_entity.pdbx_description
1 polymer ?
#
loop_
_entity_poly.entity_id
_entity_poly.type
_entity_poly.pdbx_seq_one_letter_code
_entity_poly.pdbx_strand_id
1 'polypeptide(L)'
;MRERAASQHIAVCFDADLGAAAPPQWADDLAQMPFAGSAAMEETVFFHRASRTLILADLIENFETAKFPSRFWAGVMKLTGIADPDGKAPADWRATFKDKTAAHACLKQMLDWQPEKIILAHGRCYETGGTDELRRAFRWLD
;
A
#
# COMPACT_ATOMS: atom_id res chain seq x y z
N MET A 1 5.65 2.78 -15.58
CA MET A 1 5.64 1.33 -15.94
C MET A 1 6.18 1.08 -17.34
N ARG A 2 5.68 1.73 -18.40
CA ARG A 2 6.15 1.56 -19.80
C ARG A 2 7.65 1.74 -19.96
N GLU A 3 8.22 2.81 -19.43
CA GLU A 3 9.66 3.10 -19.49
C GLU A 3 10.50 2.01 -18.81
N ARG A 4 10.03 1.50 -17.66
CA ARG A 4 10.71 0.43 -16.92
C ARG A 4 10.67 -0.89 -17.68
N ALA A 5 9.53 -1.24 -18.29
CA ALA A 5 9.43 -2.43 -19.14
C ALA A 5 10.37 -2.33 -20.36
N ALA A 6 10.40 -1.16 -21.01
CA ALA A 6 11.29 -0.89 -22.13
C ALA A 6 12.77 -0.99 -21.75
N SER A 7 13.17 -0.42 -20.60
CA SER A 7 14.55 -0.49 -20.11
C SER A 7 15.01 -1.92 -19.77
N GLN A 8 14.08 -2.79 -19.42
CA GLN A 8 14.34 -4.20 -19.10
C GLN A 8 14.11 -5.14 -20.29
N HIS A 9 13.84 -4.61 -21.49
CA HIS A 9 13.56 -5.38 -22.72
C HIS A 9 12.36 -6.34 -22.54
N ILE A 10 11.40 -5.99 -21.68
CA ILE A 10 10.18 -6.77 -21.47
C ILE A 10 9.17 -6.37 -22.54
N ALA A 11 8.87 -7.30 -23.46
CA ALA A 11 7.85 -7.12 -24.48
C ALA A 11 6.45 -7.28 -23.88
N VAL A 12 5.91 -6.17 -23.32
CA VAL A 12 4.54 -6.10 -22.80
C VAL A 12 3.80 -4.94 -23.45
N CYS A 13 2.57 -5.20 -23.87
CA CYS A 13 1.64 -4.17 -24.32
C CYS A 13 0.75 -3.76 -23.16
N PHE A 14 0.77 -2.48 -22.81
CA PHE A 14 -0.13 -1.92 -21.82
C PHE A 14 -1.30 -1.26 -22.53
N ASP A 15 -2.53 -1.65 -22.20
CA ASP A 15 -3.75 -1.08 -22.78
C ASP A 15 -3.96 0.38 -22.33
N ALA A 16 -3.62 0.69 -21.08
CA ALA A 16 -3.71 2.03 -20.51
C ALA A 16 -2.63 2.29 -19.46
N ASP A 17 -2.36 3.55 -19.19
CA ASP A 17 -1.59 3.96 -18.02
C ASP A 17 -2.54 4.25 -16.86
N LEU A 18 -2.16 3.84 -15.63
CA LEU A 18 -2.92 4.16 -14.43
C LEU A 18 -2.77 5.67 -14.14
N GLY A 19 -3.91 6.36 -14.14
CA GLY A 19 -4.00 7.78 -13.80
C GLY A 19 -4.44 8.02 -12.36
N ALA A 20 -4.74 9.29 -12.08
CA ALA A 20 -5.23 9.72 -10.76
C ALA A 20 -6.62 9.18 -10.42
N ALA A 21 -7.40 8.76 -11.40
CA ALA A 21 -8.73 8.20 -11.24
C ALA A 21 -8.87 6.88 -12.01
N ALA A 22 -9.78 6.03 -11.57
CA ALA A 22 -10.11 4.80 -12.25
C ALA A 22 -10.66 5.09 -13.65
N PRO A 23 -10.17 4.40 -14.70
CA PRO A 23 -10.73 4.52 -16.02
C PRO A 23 -12.13 3.90 -16.09
N PRO A 24 -12.96 4.30 -17.08
CA PRO A 24 -14.37 3.86 -17.16
C PRO A 24 -14.59 2.35 -17.14
N GLN A 25 -13.60 1.58 -17.57
CA GLN A 25 -13.68 0.12 -17.66
C GLN A 25 -13.89 -0.58 -16.31
N TRP A 26 -13.49 0.06 -15.18
CA TRP A 26 -13.67 -0.51 -13.83
C TRP A 26 -14.03 0.53 -12.77
N ALA A 27 -14.31 1.78 -13.14
CA ALA A 27 -14.61 2.86 -12.18
C ALA A 27 -15.83 2.58 -11.29
N ASP A 28 -16.81 1.81 -11.79
CA ASP A 28 -17.97 1.42 -11.02
C ASP A 28 -17.64 0.44 -9.89
N ASP A 29 -16.68 -0.44 -10.12
CA ASP A 29 -16.27 -1.48 -9.16
C ASP A 29 -15.07 -1.05 -8.29
N LEU A 30 -14.09 -0.36 -8.90
CA LEU A 30 -12.83 0.01 -8.27
C LEU A 30 -12.62 1.52 -8.28
N ALA A 31 -12.39 2.09 -7.11
CA ALA A 31 -11.72 3.38 -7.02
C ALA A 31 -10.20 3.16 -7.05
N GLN A 32 -9.47 4.16 -7.52
CA GLN A 32 -8.00 4.17 -7.47
C GLN A 32 -7.49 5.58 -7.22
N MET A 33 -6.29 5.66 -6.66
CA MET A 33 -5.51 6.89 -6.62
C MET A 33 -4.02 6.57 -6.44
N PRO A 34 -3.10 7.40 -6.94
CA PRO A 34 -1.70 7.35 -6.55
C PRO A 34 -1.55 7.85 -5.10
N PHE A 35 -0.78 7.14 -4.28
CA PHE A 35 -0.42 7.59 -2.94
C PHE A 35 0.82 8.48 -3.02
N ALA A 36 0.59 9.78 -2.89
CA ALA A 36 1.61 10.80 -3.08
C ALA A 36 2.41 11.10 -1.80
N GLY A 37 3.46 11.90 -1.93
CA GLY A 37 4.26 12.45 -0.84
C GLY A 37 5.66 11.87 -0.69
N SER A 38 5.93 10.69 -1.25
CA SER A 38 7.27 10.11 -1.30
C SER A 38 8.08 10.70 -2.46
N ALA A 39 9.37 10.98 -2.21
CA ALA A 39 10.31 11.43 -3.24
C ALA A 39 10.96 10.26 -4.01
N ALA A 40 10.78 9.02 -3.56
CA ALA A 40 11.45 7.86 -4.12
C ALA A 40 10.52 6.97 -4.94
N MET A 41 9.29 6.79 -4.50
CA MET A 41 8.39 5.80 -5.07
C MET A 41 6.93 6.25 -4.89
N GLU A 42 6.09 5.91 -5.85
CA GLU A 42 4.64 6.11 -5.80
C GLU A 42 3.95 4.76 -5.95
N GLU A 43 2.97 4.51 -5.12
CA GLU A 43 2.10 3.34 -5.20
C GLU A 43 0.70 3.76 -5.62
N THR A 44 0.09 3.05 -6.57
CA THR A 44 -1.33 3.21 -6.85
C THR A 44 -2.13 2.28 -5.96
N VAL A 45 -2.98 2.85 -5.13
CA VAL A 45 -3.89 2.11 -4.25
C VAL A 45 -5.24 1.91 -4.93
N PHE A 46 -5.90 0.78 -4.64
CA PHE A 46 -7.21 0.46 -5.18
C PHE A 46 -8.19 0.16 -4.07
N PHE A 47 -9.46 0.48 -4.30
CA PHE A 47 -10.54 0.15 -3.38
C PHE A 47 -11.69 -0.50 -4.13
N HIS A 48 -11.95 -1.77 -3.83
CA HIS A 48 -13.08 -2.51 -4.38
C HIS A 48 -14.35 -2.18 -3.58
N ARG A 49 -15.28 -1.51 -4.22
CA ARG A 49 -16.46 -0.88 -3.59
C ARG A 49 -17.40 -1.92 -2.95
N ALA A 50 -17.76 -2.96 -3.70
CA ALA A 50 -18.74 -3.94 -3.27
C ALA A 50 -18.30 -4.73 -2.02
N SER A 51 -17.03 -5.11 -1.91
CA SER A 51 -16.48 -5.84 -0.75
C SER A 51 -15.82 -4.94 0.29
N ARG A 52 -15.78 -3.61 0.06
CA ARG A 52 -15.10 -2.63 0.91
C ARG A 52 -13.65 -3.02 1.22
N THR A 53 -12.95 -3.48 0.18
CA THR A 53 -11.59 -3.99 0.31
C THR A 53 -10.59 -2.99 -0.27
N LEU A 54 -9.68 -2.50 0.57
CA LEU A 54 -8.51 -1.72 0.14
C LEU A 54 -7.42 -2.68 -0.31
N ILE A 55 -6.77 -2.36 -1.42
CA ILE A 55 -5.70 -3.17 -2.00
C ILE A 55 -4.45 -2.32 -2.05
N LEU A 56 -3.42 -2.75 -1.32
CA LEU A 56 -2.13 -2.10 -1.18
C LEU A 56 -1.01 -3.05 -1.61
N ALA A 57 0.11 -2.50 -2.03
CA ALA A 57 1.34 -3.25 -2.24
C ALA A 57 2.27 -3.09 -1.02
N ASP A 58 3.08 -2.04 -0.99
CA ASP A 58 4.16 -1.85 -0.03
C ASP A 58 3.86 -0.76 1.03
N LEU A 59 2.75 -0.03 0.90
CA LEU A 59 2.31 0.98 1.89
C LEU A 59 2.04 0.38 3.27
N ILE A 60 1.74 -0.92 3.32
CA ILE A 60 1.71 -1.72 4.54
C ILE A 60 2.33 -3.08 4.20
N GLU A 61 3.41 -3.42 4.88
CA GLU A 61 3.94 -4.78 4.94
C GLU A 61 3.63 -5.36 6.32
N ASN A 62 3.20 -6.64 6.39
CA ASN A 62 2.73 -7.27 7.63
C ASN A 62 3.22 -8.71 7.73
N PHE A 63 4.52 -8.89 7.85
CA PHE A 63 5.17 -10.20 7.81
C PHE A 63 4.89 -11.04 9.06
N GLU A 64 4.40 -12.25 8.85
CA GLU A 64 4.21 -13.25 9.91
C GLU A 64 5.57 -13.83 10.33
N THR A 65 6.15 -13.28 11.39
CA THR A 65 7.51 -13.65 11.83
C THR A 65 7.69 -15.12 12.18
N ALA A 66 6.61 -15.82 12.53
CA ALA A 66 6.64 -17.26 12.79
C ALA A 66 6.92 -18.12 11.53
N LYS A 67 6.69 -17.58 10.34
CA LYS A 67 6.95 -18.25 9.06
C LYS A 67 8.41 -18.11 8.60
N PHE A 68 9.23 -17.29 9.28
CA PHE A 68 10.62 -17.13 8.91
C PHE A 68 11.51 -18.19 9.55
N PRO A 69 12.39 -18.85 8.77
CA PRO A 69 13.28 -19.88 9.30
C PRO A 69 14.35 -19.32 10.24
N SER A 70 14.65 -18.02 10.14
CA SER A 70 15.68 -17.36 10.93
C SER A 70 15.10 -16.41 11.97
N ARG A 71 15.44 -16.63 13.25
CA ARG A 71 15.10 -15.72 14.36
C ARG A 71 15.70 -14.34 14.20
N PHE A 72 16.86 -14.25 13.52
CA PHE A 72 17.50 -12.98 13.21
C PHE A 72 16.62 -12.12 12.31
N TRP A 73 16.15 -12.68 11.18
CA TRP A 73 15.25 -11.95 10.26
C TRP A 73 13.91 -11.60 10.91
N ALA A 74 13.37 -12.50 11.73
CA ALA A 74 12.16 -12.18 12.51
C ALA A 74 12.38 -10.97 13.43
N GLY A 75 13.56 -10.86 14.05
CA GLY A 75 13.95 -9.69 14.86
C GLY A 75 14.06 -8.41 14.04
N VAL A 76 14.67 -8.49 12.85
CA VAL A 76 14.78 -7.35 11.92
C VAL A 76 13.40 -6.85 11.50
N MET A 77 12.47 -7.74 11.11
CA MET A 77 11.10 -7.37 10.72
C MET A 77 10.35 -6.65 11.85
N LYS A 78 10.52 -7.11 13.10
CA LYS A 78 9.95 -6.44 14.27
C LYS A 78 10.55 -5.05 14.49
N LEU A 79 11.87 -4.94 14.41
CA LEU A 79 12.58 -3.67 14.61
C LEU A 79 12.22 -2.62 13.55
N THR A 80 12.05 -3.04 12.31
CA THR A 80 11.67 -2.16 11.19
C THR A 80 10.17 -1.83 11.20
N GLY A 81 9.37 -2.55 12.01
CA GLY A 81 7.94 -2.32 12.19
C GLY A 81 7.08 -2.83 11.04
N ILE A 82 7.54 -3.85 10.33
CA ILE A 82 6.81 -4.53 9.24
C ILE A 82 6.35 -5.94 9.64
N ALA A 83 6.37 -6.25 10.93
CA ALA A 83 5.94 -7.54 11.47
C ALA A 83 4.47 -7.51 11.93
N ASP A 84 3.76 -8.62 11.67
CA ASP A 84 2.43 -8.88 12.21
C ASP A 84 2.45 -8.86 13.75
N PRO A 85 1.49 -8.20 14.43
CA PRO A 85 0.31 -7.51 13.91
C PRO A 85 0.52 -6.00 13.59
N ASP A 86 1.72 -5.46 13.81
CA ASP A 86 2.01 -4.03 13.77
C ASP A 86 2.52 -3.52 12.41
N GLY A 87 2.18 -4.20 11.32
CA GLY A 87 2.61 -3.89 9.97
C GLY A 87 2.37 -2.42 9.56
N LYS A 88 3.32 -1.87 8.80
CA LYS A 88 3.28 -0.51 8.23
C LYS A 88 4.25 -0.43 7.06
N ALA A 89 4.37 0.75 6.44
CA ALA A 89 5.36 0.96 5.38
C ALA A 89 6.80 0.71 5.90
N PRO A 90 7.70 0.16 5.08
CA PRO A 90 9.12 -0.01 5.41
C PRO A 90 9.77 1.30 5.89
N ALA A 91 10.72 1.20 6.81
CA ALA A 91 11.34 2.36 7.45
C ALA A 91 12.09 3.25 6.45
N ASP A 92 12.76 2.66 5.48
CA ASP A 92 13.47 3.34 4.40
C ASP A 92 12.50 4.11 3.49
N TRP A 93 11.37 3.50 3.13
CA TRP A 93 10.35 4.19 2.34
C TRP A 93 9.70 5.32 3.13
N ARG A 94 9.33 5.11 4.41
CA ARG A 94 8.78 6.17 5.27
C ARG A 94 9.70 7.40 5.35
N ALA A 95 11.02 7.20 5.35
CA ALA A 95 12.01 8.29 5.37
C ALA A 95 12.01 9.14 4.07
N THR A 96 11.43 8.64 2.99
CA THR A 96 11.35 9.36 1.70
C THR A 96 10.13 10.26 1.56
N PHE A 97 9.18 10.19 2.50
CA PHE A 97 7.98 11.04 2.48
C PHE A 97 8.33 12.47 2.90
N LYS A 98 8.59 13.31 1.90
CA LYS A 98 8.94 14.74 2.06
C LYS A 98 7.72 15.63 2.07
N ASP A 99 6.68 15.29 1.31
CA ASP A 99 5.39 16.00 1.31
C ASP A 99 4.37 15.24 2.16
N LYS A 100 4.44 15.48 3.47
CA LYS A 100 3.49 14.90 4.41
C LYS A 100 2.05 15.39 4.19
N THR A 101 1.87 16.60 3.67
CA THR A 101 0.54 17.15 3.39
C THR A 101 -0.17 16.34 2.31
N ALA A 102 0.54 16.04 1.21
CA ALA A 102 0.00 15.18 0.15
C ALA A 102 -0.29 13.76 0.69
N ALA A 103 0.61 13.19 1.49
CA ALA A 103 0.40 11.87 2.08
C ALA A 103 -0.81 11.83 3.02
N HIS A 104 -1.02 12.85 3.85
CA HIS A 104 -2.21 12.98 4.70
C HIS A 104 -3.51 13.10 3.88
N ALA A 105 -3.49 13.83 2.77
CA ALA A 105 -4.64 13.92 1.88
C ALA A 105 -5.01 12.56 1.29
N CYS A 106 -4.01 11.77 0.87
CA CYS A 106 -4.20 10.40 0.39
C CYS A 106 -4.73 9.48 1.50
N LEU A 107 -4.15 9.54 2.69
CA LEU A 107 -4.64 8.76 3.85
C LEU A 107 -6.09 9.11 4.18
N LYS A 108 -6.42 10.41 4.20
CA LYS A 108 -7.80 10.84 4.42
C LYS A 108 -8.76 10.23 3.40
N GLN A 109 -8.40 10.25 2.11
CA GLN A 109 -9.22 9.64 1.07
C GLN A 109 -9.40 8.13 1.26
N MET A 110 -8.35 7.40 1.65
CA MET A 110 -8.47 5.97 1.98
C MET A 110 -9.38 5.73 3.19
N LEU A 111 -9.32 6.58 4.21
CA LEU A 111 -10.20 6.51 5.38
C LEU A 111 -11.66 6.86 5.03
N ASP A 112 -11.88 7.81 4.12
CA ASP A 112 -13.21 8.18 3.63
C ASP A 112 -13.89 7.01 2.87
N TRP A 113 -13.13 6.11 2.25
CA TRP A 113 -13.64 4.87 1.68
C TRP A 113 -14.12 3.86 2.72
N GLN A 114 -13.72 4.01 3.99
CA GLN A 114 -14.07 3.14 5.12
C GLN A 114 -13.83 1.65 4.81
N PRO A 115 -12.62 1.22 4.50
CA PRO A 115 -12.34 -0.17 4.18
C PRO A 115 -12.64 -1.09 5.38
N GLU A 116 -13.26 -2.22 5.09
CA GLU A 116 -13.46 -3.30 6.07
C GLU A 116 -12.30 -4.29 6.05
N LYS A 117 -11.69 -4.47 4.87
CA LYS A 117 -10.59 -5.41 4.63
C LYS A 117 -9.44 -4.70 3.97
N ILE A 118 -8.22 -5.23 4.18
CA ILE A 118 -7.04 -4.77 3.45
C ILE A 118 -6.30 -5.97 2.89
N ILE A 119 -6.09 -5.99 1.58
CA ILE A 119 -5.21 -6.93 0.88
C ILE A 119 -3.83 -6.28 0.74
N LEU A 120 -2.79 -7.03 1.06
CA LEU A 120 -1.40 -6.62 1.01
C LEU A 120 -0.62 -7.51 0.05
N ALA A 121 0.38 -6.96 -0.63
CA ALA A 121 1.32 -7.75 -1.42
C ALA A 121 2.28 -8.56 -0.52
N HIS A 122 2.58 -8.05 0.68
CA HIS A 122 3.58 -8.64 1.58
C HIS A 122 3.04 -8.92 2.96
N GLY A 123 2.95 -10.21 3.31
CA GLY A 123 2.56 -10.69 4.63
C GLY A 123 1.05 -10.95 4.76
N ARG A 124 0.55 -10.86 5.99
CA ARG A 124 -0.81 -11.20 6.34
C ARG A 124 -1.77 -10.06 6.04
N CYS A 125 -2.80 -10.33 5.25
CA CYS A 125 -3.90 -9.42 4.99
C CYS A 125 -4.78 -9.21 6.24
N TYR A 126 -5.55 -8.12 6.26
CA TYR A 126 -6.54 -7.84 7.31
C TYR A 126 -7.93 -8.18 6.81
N GLU A 127 -8.54 -9.19 7.40
CA GLU A 127 -9.87 -9.70 7.02
C GLU A 127 -11.02 -8.86 7.58
N THR A 128 -10.75 -8.07 8.63
CA THR A 128 -11.71 -7.20 9.33
C THR A 128 -10.99 -5.99 9.91
N GLY A 129 -11.75 -4.95 10.27
CA GLY A 129 -11.19 -3.77 10.97
C GLY A 129 -10.25 -2.91 10.12
N GLY A 130 -10.34 -3.00 8.79
CA GLY A 130 -9.39 -2.34 7.87
C GLY A 130 -9.22 -0.85 8.10
N THR A 131 -10.31 -0.12 8.46
CA THR A 131 -10.23 1.31 8.76
C THR A 131 -9.36 1.60 9.98
N ASP A 132 -9.46 0.80 11.05
CA ASP A 132 -8.68 1.00 12.27
C ASP A 132 -7.22 0.58 12.07
N GLU A 133 -7.00 -0.50 11.32
CA GLU A 133 -5.66 -0.92 10.91
C GLU A 133 -4.99 0.13 10.04
N LEU A 134 -5.72 0.78 9.14
CA LEU A 134 -5.21 1.86 8.33
C LEU A 134 -4.76 3.05 9.20
N ARG A 135 -5.59 3.48 10.18
CA ARG A 135 -5.19 4.52 11.14
C ARG A 135 -3.94 4.15 11.92
N ARG A 136 -3.87 2.90 12.41
CA ARG A 136 -2.71 2.39 13.14
C ARG A 136 -1.45 2.41 12.30
N ALA A 137 -1.52 1.86 11.08
CA ALA A 137 -0.37 1.69 10.19
C ALA A 137 0.24 3.01 9.74
N PHE A 138 -0.56 4.07 9.65
CA PHE A 138 -0.14 5.39 9.18
C PHE A 138 0.15 6.42 10.27
N ARG A 139 0.17 6.05 11.57
CA ARG A 139 0.55 6.96 12.68
C ARG A 139 1.92 7.63 12.52
N TRP A 140 2.79 7.06 11.70
CA TRP A 140 4.10 7.64 11.40
C TRP A 140 4.04 8.92 10.56
N LEU A 141 2.90 9.26 9.97
CA LEU A 141 2.69 10.54 9.27
C LEU A 141 2.54 11.70 10.26
N ASP A 142 1.98 11.48 11.43
CA ASP A 142 1.84 12.46 12.49
C ASP A 142 3.24 12.81 13.07
#